data_1260594a6fc92556a0db2930d202a51d
#
_entry.id   1260594a6fc92556a0db2930d202a51d
#
_cell.length_a   1.000
_cell.length_b   1.000
_cell.length_c   1.000
_cell.angle_alpha   90.00
_cell.angle_beta   90.00
_cell.angle_gamma   90.00
#
_symmetry.space_group_name_H-M   'P 1'
#
loop_
_entity.id
_entity.type
_entity.pdbx_description
1 polymer ?
#
loop_
_entity_poly.entity_id
_entity_poly.type
_entity_poly.pdbx_seq_one_letter_code
_entity_poly.pdbx_strand_id
1 'polypeptide(L)'
;MPALNHDNSIKSKDMKFSESWLREWVNPNASTQQIVDQLTMAGLEVDAVEPVAGTFSGVIVGEIVDAQQHPDADKLRVCKVAGLPEGETQVVCGAPNARVGLKIPFATVGASLPPGEDGKPFKIKKAKLRGVESFGMLCGQTELQAGDDDEGLWELPADAPVGQDLREYLSLNDNLIEVDLTPNRSDCLSIKGLARELGVLSKIEVTAPVIAAVEPQISDVLSVTLSAGSACSRYVGRVIKGIDIAKPSPLWLQEKLRRSGIRSIDAVVDVTNYVLIELGQPMHAFDLAKINGGINVRLANAKEELTLLNDQKVELKEDTLVIADESGALAMAGIMGGEASAVTSATQDIFLESAFFEPIAIAGRARSYGLHTDSSHRFERGHTTN
;
A
#
# COMPACT_ATOMS: atom_id res chain seq x y z
N MET A 1 -20.70 -10.13 -5.49
CA MET A 1 -19.56 -9.32 -5.05
C MET A 1 -18.87 -8.83 -6.31
N PRO A 2 -18.62 -7.54 -6.52
CA PRO A 2 -17.92 -7.10 -7.72
C PRO A 2 -16.48 -7.60 -7.67
N ALA A 3 -16.02 -8.12 -8.82
CA ALA A 3 -14.65 -8.54 -9.03
C ALA A 3 -13.72 -7.38 -8.69
N LEU A 4 -12.71 -7.65 -7.86
CA LEU A 4 -11.61 -6.73 -7.58
C LEU A 4 -10.87 -6.50 -8.90
N ASN A 5 -11.08 -5.34 -9.50
CA ASN A 5 -10.26 -4.89 -10.62
C ASN A 5 -8.83 -4.71 -10.09
N HIS A 6 -7.99 -5.70 -10.34
CA HIS A 6 -6.54 -5.62 -10.15
C HIS A 6 -5.86 -4.85 -11.29
N ASP A 7 -6.45 -3.74 -11.72
CA ASP A 7 -5.80 -2.84 -12.68
C ASP A 7 -5.00 -1.77 -11.90
N ASN A 8 -4.08 -2.23 -11.07
CA ASN A 8 -2.94 -1.43 -10.65
C ASN A 8 -1.79 -1.70 -11.64
N SER A 9 -1.94 -1.23 -12.87
CA SER A 9 -0.78 -1.02 -13.73
C SER A 9 0.00 0.19 -13.18
N ILE A 10 0.69 0.02 -12.05
CA ILE A 10 1.91 0.79 -11.82
C ILE A 10 2.71 0.54 -13.10
N LYS A 11 3.04 1.61 -13.82
CA LYS A 11 4.01 1.51 -14.91
C LYS A 11 5.27 0.98 -14.25
N SER A 12 5.54 -0.29 -14.40
CA SER A 12 6.49 -1.09 -13.61
C SER A 12 7.96 -0.72 -13.82
N LYS A 13 8.22 0.49 -14.23
CA LYS A 13 9.55 1.08 -14.34
C LYS A 13 9.84 2.05 -13.20
N ASP A 14 8.82 2.56 -12.53
CA ASP A 14 8.91 3.71 -11.67
C ASP A 14 8.88 3.27 -10.19
N MET A 15 9.72 3.86 -9.38
CA MET A 15 9.68 3.75 -7.93
C MET A 15 9.06 5.02 -7.35
N LYS A 16 7.81 4.92 -6.85
CA LYS A 16 7.13 6.02 -6.15
C LYS A 16 7.27 5.86 -4.66
N PHE A 17 7.67 6.92 -3.96
CA PHE A 17 7.88 6.87 -2.52
C PHE A 17 7.72 8.24 -1.87
N SER A 18 7.49 8.22 -0.55
CA SER A 18 7.45 9.40 0.30
C SER A 18 8.87 9.87 0.65
N GLU A 19 9.14 11.16 0.51
CA GLU A 19 10.42 11.76 0.94
C GLU A 19 10.64 11.56 2.44
N SER A 20 9.60 11.71 3.26
CA SER A 20 9.71 11.49 4.71
C SER A 20 10.10 10.05 5.05
N TRP A 21 9.60 9.05 4.31
CA TRP A 21 10.03 7.66 4.50
C TRP A 21 11.49 7.42 4.13
N LEU A 22 11.96 8.02 3.03
CA LEU A 22 13.39 7.97 2.69
C LEU A 22 14.25 8.62 3.78
N ARG A 23 13.78 9.74 4.34
CA ARG A 23 14.48 10.47 5.41
C ARG A 23 14.54 9.71 6.76
N GLU A 24 13.68 8.74 6.99
CA GLU A 24 13.82 7.81 8.13
C GLU A 24 15.10 6.96 8.04
N TRP A 25 15.57 6.69 6.82
CA TRP A 25 16.78 5.90 6.54
C TRP A 25 18.03 6.76 6.34
N VAL A 26 17.89 7.89 5.68
CA VAL A 26 18.99 8.79 5.32
C VAL A 26 18.47 10.23 5.29
N ASN A 27 18.98 11.08 6.15
CA ASN A 27 18.47 12.44 6.30
C ASN A 27 19.55 13.50 6.07
N PRO A 28 19.91 13.79 4.80
CA PRO A 28 20.82 14.88 4.47
C PRO A 28 20.22 16.23 4.81
N ASN A 29 21.05 17.18 5.21
CA ASN A 29 20.65 18.57 5.35
C ASN A 29 20.52 19.22 3.95
N ALA A 30 19.51 18.77 3.20
CA ALA A 30 19.26 19.17 1.83
C ALA A 30 17.75 19.37 1.62
N SER A 31 17.38 20.32 0.77
CA SER A 31 16.00 20.51 0.34
C SER A 31 15.56 19.36 -0.57
N THR A 32 14.25 19.19 -0.76
CA THR A 32 13.67 18.24 -1.73
C THR A 32 14.32 18.39 -3.10
N GLN A 33 14.43 19.62 -3.61
CA GLN A 33 15.03 19.88 -4.92
C GLN A 33 16.50 19.43 -4.99
N GLN A 34 17.27 19.64 -3.92
CA GLN A 34 18.67 19.19 -3.88
C GLN A 34 18.77 17.66 -3.87
N ILE A 35 17.85 16.95 -3.19
CA ILE A 35 17.78 15.48 -3.23
C ILE A 35 17.45 15.01 -4.65
N VAL A 36 16.44 15.60 -5.28
CA VAL A 36 16.05 15.33 -6.66
C VAL A 36 17.21 15.52 -7.63
N ASP A 37 17.90 16.65 -7.54
CA ASP A 37 19.06 16.95 -8.38
C ASP A 37 20.18 15.93 -8.19
N GLN A 38 20.47 15.53 -6.95
CA GLN A 38 21.50 14.53 -6.65
C GLN A 38 21.13 13.16 -7.25
N LEU A 39 19.89 12.69 -7.07
CA LEU A 39 19.42 11.40 -7.60
C LEU A 39 19.48 11.41 -9.14
N THR A 40 18.95 12.46 -9.77
CA THR A 40 18.93 12.59 -11.23
C THR A 40 20.35 12.61 -11.81
N MET A 41 21.27 13.38 -11.20
CA MET A 41 22.66 13.43 -11.65
C MET A 41 23.41 12.12 -11.45
N ALA A 42 22.95 11.26 -10.54
CA ALA A 42 23.48 9.91 -10.35
C ALA A 42 22.88 8.87 -11.31
N GLY A 43 21.99 9.28 -12.22
CA GLY A 43 21.33 8.40 -13.20
C GLY A 43 20.04 7.76 -12.70
N LEU A 44 19.43 8.27 -11.64
CA LEU A 44 18.10 7.93 -11.18
C LEU A 44 17.16 9.08 -11.59
N GLU A 45 16.58 8.98 -12.77
CA GLU A 45 15.77 10.06 -13.35
C GLU A 45 14.52 10.29 -12.51
N VAL A 46 14.37 11.47 -11.94
CA VAL A 46 13.17 11.85 -11.19
C VAL A 46 12.16 12.42 -12.17
N ASP A 47 11.06 11.70 -12.38
CA ASP A 47 9.99 12.05 -13.31
C ASP A 47 8.99 13.04 -12.71
N ALA A 48 8.70 12.89 -11.41
CA ALA A 48 7.73 13.75 -10.73
C ALA A 48 8.09 13.98 -9.27
N VAL A 49 7.69 15.15 -8.77
CA VAL A 49 7.64 15.50 -7.35
C VAL A 49 6.30 16.13 -7.08
N GLU A 50 5.49 15.51 -6.24
CA GLU A 50 4.14 15.95 -5.93
C GLU A 50 3.95 16.06 -4.42
N PRO A 51 3.17 17.04 -3.90
CA PRO A 51 2.82 17.04 -2.50
C PRO A 51 1.90 15.85 -2.16
N VAL A 52 2.03 15.31 -0.96
CA VAL A 52 1.21 14.18 -0.45
C VAL A 52 -0.28 14.53 -0.39
N ALA A 53 -0.60 15.81 -0.24
CA ALA A 53 -1.96 16.35 -0.22
C ALA A 53 -1.98 17.76 -0.78
N GLY A 54 -3.14 18.20 -1.24
CA GLY A 54 -3.35 19.58 -1.70
C GLY A 54 -3.12 20.61 -0.59
N THR A 55 -3.04 21.87 -0.96
CA THR A 55 -2.88 22.97 -0.01
C THR A 55 -4.23 23.28 0.65
N PHE A 56 -4.35 23.00 1.94
CA PHE A 56 -5.52 23.33 2.73
C PHE A 56 -5.15 23.73 4.16
N SER A 57 -6.09 24.41 4.84
CA SER A 57 -5.95 24.81 6.25
C SER A 57 -7.32 24.82 6.95
N GLY A 58 -7.34 24.70 8.28
CA GLY A 58 -8.56 24.69 9.07
C GLY A 58 -9.37 23.40 8.96
N VAL A 59 -8.71 22.30 8.58
CA VAL A 59 -9.27 20.95 8.59
C VAL A 59 -8.75 20.21 9.80
N ILE A 60 -9.65 19.69 10.61
CA ILE A 60 -9.34 18.96 11.85
C ILE A 60 -9.91 17.54 11.81
N VAL A 61 -9.49 16.70 12.72
CA VAL A 61 -10.14 15.42 12.99
C VAL A 61 -11.49 15.71 13.66
N GLY A 62 -12.60 15.38 13.02
CA GLY A 62 -13.93 15.44 13.58
C GLY A 62 -14.49 14.06 13.91
N GLU A 63 -15.51 13.99 14.75
CA GLU A 63 -16.29 12.78 15.00
C GLU A 63 -17.77 13.05 14.81
N ILE A 64 -18.45 12.23 14.02
CA ILE A 64 -19.89 12.29 13.85
C ILE A 64 -20.54 11.68 15.11
N VAL A 65 -21.13 12.50 15.95
CA VAL A 65 -21.78 12.06 17.21
C VAL A 65 -23.27 11.83 17.06
N ASP A 66 -23.90 12.43 16.04
CA ASP A 66 -25.30 12.20 15.66
C ASP A 66 -25.44 12.33 14.14
N ALA A 67 -26.32 11.51 13.52
CA ALA A 67 -26.57 11.52 12.08
C ALA A 67 -28.03 11.18 11.80
N GLN A 68 -28.82 12.17 11.41
CA GLN A 68 -30.22 12.02 11.12
C GLN A 68 -30.50 12.26 9.63
N GLN A 69 -31.60 11.67 9.13
CA GLN A 69 -32.06 11.92 7.78
C GLN A 69 -32.46 13.39 7.61
N HIS A 70 -32.03 14.01 6.52
CA HIS A 70 -32.44 15.39 6.20
C HIS A 70 -33.95 15.44 5.92
N PRO A 71 -34.70 16.43 6.46
CA PRO A 71 -36.18 16.46 6.34
C PRO A 71 -36.67 16.58 4.89
N ASP A 72 -35.93 17.26 4.01
CA ASP A 72 -36.35 17.58 2.64
C ASP A 72 -35.38 17.03 1.56
N ALA A 73 -34.53 16.04 1.90
CA ALA A 73 -33.58 15.50 0.93
C ALA A 73 -33.13 14.07 1.28
N ASP A 74 -33.54 13.10 0.48
CA ASP A 74 -33.28 11.67 0.71
C ASP A 74 -31.79 11.28 0.72
N LYS A 75 -30.97 12.02 -0.01
CA LYS A 75 -29.51 11.77 -0.12
C LYS A 75 -28.66 12.55 0.89
N LEU A 76 -29.26 13.40 1.74
CA LEU A 76 -28.55 14.21 2.71
C LEU A 76 -28.81 13.71 4.12
N ARG A 77 -27.81 13.87 4.98
CA ARG A 77 -27.89 13.67 6.43
C ARG A 77 -27.56 14.98 7.16
N VAL A 78 -28.24 15.21 8.25
CA VAL A 78 -27.91 16.27 9.20
C VAL A 78 -27.08 15.64 10.31
N CYS A 79 -25.80 15.96 10.35
CA CYS A 79 -24.85 15.39 11.30
C CYS A 79 -24.54 16.41 12.40
N LYS A 80 -24.33 15.93 13.63
CA LYS A 80 -23.63 16.68 14.67
C LYS A 80 -22.19 16.16 14.71
N VAL A 81 -21.25 17.09 14.71
CA VAL A 81 -19.81 16.80 14.61
C VAL A 81 -19.11 17.43 15.81
N ALA A 82 -18.40 16.61 16.58
CA ALA A 82 -17.50 17.02 17.63
C ALA A 82 -16.10 17.32 17.04
N GLY A 83 -15.35 18.22 17.69
CA GLY A 83 -13.96 18.57 17.30
C GLY A 83 -13.61 20.04 17.52
N LEU A 84 -14.62 20.91 17.67
CA LEU A 84 -14.41 22.31 17.99
C LEU A 84 -14.34 22.55 19.51
N PRO A 85 -13.54 23.51 19.97
CA PRO A 85 -13.46 23.84 21.42
C PRO A 85 -14.79 24.22 22.04
N GLU A 86 -15.68 24.85 21.27
CA GLU A 86 -17.02 25.25 21.68
C GLU A 86 -18.04 24.09 21.72
N GLY A 87 -17.66 22.91 21.33
CA GLY A 87 -18.49 21.69 21.36
C GLY A 87 -18.94 21.19 19.99
N GLU A 88 -20.12 20.61 19.94
CA GLU A 88 -20.68 20.01 18.72
C GLU A 88 -21.23 21.09 17.77
N THR A 89 -21.07 20.81 16.47
CA THR A 89 -21.64 21.67 15.42
C THR A 89 -22.45 20.88 14.42
N GLN A 90 -23.40 21.54 13.75
CA GLN A 90 -24.26 20.91 12.75
C GLN A 90 -23.63 21.02 11.35
N VAL A 91 -23.54 19.90 10.67
CA VAL A 91 -23.06 19.82 9.29
C VAL A 91 -24.00 18.96 8.45
N VAL A 92 -24.39 19.45 7.28
CA VAL A 92 -25.18 18.68 6.31
C VAL A 92 -24.22 17.96 5.38
N CYS A 93 -24.37 16.64 5.28
CA CYS A 93 -23.48 15.75 4.52
C CYS A 93 -24.25 14.89 3.52
N GLY A 94 -23.73 14.74 2.32
CA GLY A 94 -24.29 13.89 1.26
C GLY A 94 -23.56 12.54 1.07
N ALA A 95 -22.51 12.30 1.83
CA ALA A 95 -21.72 11.08 1.66
C ALA A 95 -22.47 9.84 2.17
N PRO A 96 -22.43 8.72 1.44
CA PRO A 96 -23.21 7.51 1.78
C PRO A 96 -22.73 6.82 3.05
N ASN A 97 -21.45 6.96 3.38
CA ASN A 97 -20.82 6.33 4.54
C ASN A 97 -20.91 7.17 5.84
N ALA A 98 -21.54 8.35 5.81
CA ALA A 98 -21.74 9.16 7.01
C ALA A 98 -22.58 8.41 8.06
N ARG A 99 -22.00 8.17 9.25
CA ARG A 99 -22.61 7.42 10.36
C ARG A 99 -22.08 7.86 11.71
N VAL A 100 -22.84 7.62 12.76
CA VAL A 100 -22.42 7.90 14.14
C VAL A 100 -21.18 7.10 14.50
N GLY A 101 -20.24 7.73 15.20
CA GLY A 101 -18.96 7.16 15.62
C GLY A 101 -17.86 7.23 14.57
N LEU A 102 -18.17 7.67 13.34
CA LEU A 102 -17.16 7.83 12.30
C LEU A 102 -16.28 9.05 12.58
N LYS A 103 -14.96 8.84 12.57
CA LYS A 103 -13.97 9.92 12.57
C LYS A 103 -13.57 10.26 11.13
N ILE A 104 -13.51 11.56 10.86
CA ILE A 104 -13.41 12.12 9.50
C ILE A 104 -12.62 13.42 9.47
N PRO A 105 -12.08 13.83 8.32
CA PRO A 105 -11.64 15.19 8.09
C PRO A 105 -12.83 16.16 8.15
N PHE A 106 -12.76 17.11 9.07
CA PHE A 106 -13.78 18.15 9.25
C PHE A 106 -13.19 19.51 8.91
N ALA A 107 -13.61 20.08 7.78
CA ALA A 107 -13.28 21.44 7.38
C ALA A 107 -14.21 22.42 8.11
N THR A 108 -13.65 23.21 9.03
CA THR A 108 -14.37 24.15 9.85
C THR A 108 -14.77 25.41 9.07
N VAL A 109 -15.70 26.23 9.59
CA VAL A 109 -16.01 27.53 8.99
C VAL A 109 -14.75 28.40 8.97
N GLY A 110 -14.38 28.92 7.80
CA GLY A 110 -13.13 29.65 7.56
C GLY A 110 -12.01 28.81 6.99
N ALA A 111 -12.14 27.49 6.99
CA ALA A 111 -11.17 26.61 6.33
C ALA A 111 -11.01 26.94 4.85
N SER A 112 -9.82 26.72 4.35
CA SER A 112 -9.49 26.84 2.93
C SER A 112 -9.13 25.46 2.40
N LEU A 113 -9.88 24.96 1.45
CA LEU A 113 -9.62 23.70 0.76
C LEU A 113 -8.81 23.93 -0.53
N PRO A 114 -8.21 22.87 -1.11
CA PRO A 114 -7.47 22.98 -2.35
C PRO A 114 -8.28 23.65 -3.47
N PRO A 115 -7.62 24.27 -4.45
CA PRO A 115 -8.32 24.88 -5.57
C PRO A 115 -9.04 23.83 -6.41
N GLY A 116 -10.27 24.15 -6.80
CA GLY A 116 -11.01 23.40 -7.81
C GLY A 116 -10.57 23.76 -9.24
N GLU A 117 -11.42 23.43 -10.21
CA GLU A 117 -11.16 23.68 -11.65
C GLU A 117 -10.95 25.17 -11.99
N ASP A 118 -11.49 26.07 -11.18
CA ASP A 118 -11.31 27.53 -11.34
C ASP A 118 -9.97 28.05 -10.83
N GLY A 119 -9.11 27.18 -10.29
CA GLY A 119 -7.79 27.51 -9.75
C GLY A 119 -7.81 28.33 -8.45
N LYS A 120 -8.98 28.50 -7.80
CA LYS A 120 -9.12 29.26 -6.56
C LYS A 120 -9.36 28.35 -5.36
N PRO A 121 -8.74 28.65 -4.21
CA PRO A 121 -9.03 27.93 -2.97
C PRO A 121 -10.52 27.99 -2.62
N PHE A 122 -11.09 26.86 -2.28
CA PHE A 122 -12.49 26.79 -1.86
C PHE A 122 -12.59 27.09 -0.37
N LYS A 123 -13.20 28.24 -0.04
CA LYS A 123 -13.38 28.69 1.35
C LYS A 123 -14.68 28.17 1.95
N ILE A 124 -14.58 27.47 3.05
CA ILE A 124 -15.71 26.97 3.80
C ILE A 124 -16.43 28.12 4.53
N LYS A 125 -17.70 28.25 4.26
CA LYS A 125 -18.58 29.27 4.87
C LYS A 125 -19.79 28.57 5.49
N LYS A 126 -20.44 29.25 6.44
CA LYS A 126 -21.79 28.87 6.86
C LYS A 126 -22.69 28.83 5.62
N ALA A 127 -23.39 27.73 5.43
CA ALA A 127 -24.27 27.48 4.30
C ALA A 127 -25.66 27.05 4.78
N LYS A 128 -26.65 27.15 3.90
CA LYS A 128 -28.00 26.62 4.12
C LYS A 128 -28.35 25.69 2.98
N LEU A 129 -28.43 24.40 3.29
CA LEU A 129 -28.71 23.35 2.33
C LEU A 129 -30.14 22.86 2.49
N ARG A 130 -30.99 23.11 1.47
CA ARG A 130 -32.42 22.79 1.50
C ARG A 130 -33.11 23.15 2.81
N GLY A 131 -32.85 24.37 3.30
CA GLY A 131 -33.48 24.87 4.51
C GLY A 131 -32.74 24.60 5.84
N VAL A 132 -31.77 23.68 5.86
CA VAL A 132 -30.99 23.31 7.04
C VAL A 132 -29.62 24.00 7.03
N GLU A 133 -29.23 24.59 8.14
CA GLU A 133 -27.91 25.26 8.29
C GLU A 133 -26.79 24.24 8.42
N SER A 134 -25.63 24.52 7.77
CA SER A 134 -24.41 23.74 7.83
C SER A 134 -23.23 24.63 8.20
N PHE A 135 -22.48 24.25 9.22
CA PHE A 135 -21.36 25.01 9.78
C PHE A 135 -20.03 24.27 9.53
N GLY A 136 -19.73 23.99 8.28
CA GLY A 136 -18.53 23.29 7.85
C GLY A 136 -18.82 22.27 6.77
N MET A 137 -17.80 21.45 6.47
CA MET A 137 -17.88 20.40 5.48
C MET A 137 -17.10 19.16 5.96
N LEU A 138 -17.68 17.98 5.78
CA LEU A 138 -16.97 16.70 5.97
C LEU A 138 -16.34 16.31 4.64
N CYS A 139 -15.07 15.91 4.67
CA CYS A 139 -14.28 15.73 3.46
C CYS A 139 -13.89 14.26 3.23
N GLY A 140 -13.88 13.87 1.97
CA GLY A 140 -13.17 12.70 1.46
C GLY A 140 -11.72 13.02 1.11
N GLN A 141 -11.02 12.04 0.52
CA GLN A 141 -9.63 12.22 0.09
C GLN A 141 -9.52 13.16 -1.11
N THR A 142 -10.47 13.11 -2.03
CA THR A 142 -10.48 13.92 -3.26
C THR A 142 -10.61 15.41 -3.00
N GLU A 143 -11.48 15.81 -2.04
CA GLU A 143 -11.62 17.23 -1.67
C GLU A 143 -10.35 17.83 -1.07
N LEU A 144 -9.52 16.98 -0.46
CA LEU A 144 -8.23 17.38 0.12
C LEU A 144 -7.05 17.15 -0.84
N GLN A 145 -7.32 16.64 -2.03
CA GLN A 145 -6.29 16.18 -2.98
C GLN A 145 -5.24 15.31 -2.29
N ALA A 146 -5.71 14.39 -1.44
CA ALA A 146 -4.89 13.48 -0.65
C ALA A 146 -4.98 12.02 -1.16
N GLY A 147 -5.73 11.77 -2.22
CA GLY A 147 -5.92 10.46 -2.85
C GLY A 147 -7.08 10.50 -3.84
N ASP A 148 -7.29 9.40 -4.53
CA ASP A 148 -8.28 9.25 -5.61
C ASP A 148 -9.57 8.53 -5.15
N ASP A 149 -9.67 8.20 -3.85
CA ASP A 149 -10.88 7.57 -3.31
C ASP A 149 -12.02 8.59 -3.22
N ASP A 150 -13.04 8.42 -4.06
CA ASP A 150 -14.23 9.26 -4.18
C ASP A 150 -15.51 8.59 -3.62
N GLU A 151 -15.40 7.42 -2.99
CA GLU A 151 -16.56 6.65 -2.50
C GLU A 151 -17.27 7.27 -1.29
N GLY A 152 -16.76 8.39 -0.75
CA GLY A 152 -17.39 9.11 0.35
C GLY A 152 -16.41 9.86 1.27
N LEU A 153 -16.73 9.90 2.56
CA LEU A 153 -15.86 10.54 3.56
C LEU A 153 -14.60 9.68 3.78
N TRP A 154 -13.48 10.36 3.96
CA TRP A 154 -12.24 9.71 4.38
C TRP A 154 -12.37 9.19 5.82
N GLU A 155 -12.49 7.89 5.99
CA GLU A 155 -12.62 7.25 7.29
C GLU A 155 -11.26 7.23 8.01
N LEU A 156 -11.20 7.88 9.17
CA LEU A 156 -10.02 7.87 10.02
C LEU A 156 -10.14 6.78 11.09
N PRO A 157 -9.02 6.28 11.63
CA PRO A 157 -9.02 5.28 12.70
C PRO A 157 -9.86 5.73 13.91
N ALA A 158 -10.45 4.77 14.61
CA ALA A 158 -11.30 5.04 15.77
C ALA A 158 -10.55 5.74 16.93
N ASP A 159 -9.23 5.61 17.00
CA ASP A 159 -8.36 6.27 17.97
C ASP A 159 -7.83 7.63 17.50
N ALA A 160 -8.21 8.12 16.30
CA ALA A 160 -7.80 9.43 15.82
C ALA A 160 -8.19 10.53 16.81
N PRO A 161 -7.27 11.45 17.16
CA PRO A 161 -7.50 12.47 18.20
C PRO A 161 -8.43 13.58 17.70
N VAL A 162 -9.66 13.58 18.17
CA VAL A 162 -10.67 14.56 17.78
C VAL A 162 -10.22 15.99 18.15
N GLY A 163 -10.32 16.91 17.20
CA GLY A 163 -9.89 18.30 17.33
C GLY A 163 -8.46 18.59 16.88
N GLN A 164 -7.64 17.58 16.63
CA GLN A 164 -6.28 17.78 16.13
C GLN A 164 -6.30 18.24 14.67
N ASP A 165 -5.35 19.11 14.30
CA ASP A 165 -5.13 19.48 12.89
C ASP A 165 -4.83 18.23 12.05
N LEU A 166 -5.53 18.08 10.92
CA LEU A 166 -5.43 16.90 10.08
C LEU A 166 -4.06 16.75 9.41
N ARG A 167 -3.45 17.89 8.99
CA ARG A 167 -2.13 17.84 8.34
C ARG A 167 -1.06 17.36 9.30
N GLU A 168 -1.16 17.76 10.58
CA GLU A 168 -0.25 17.30 11.63
C GLU A 168 -0.51 15.82 11.95
N TYR A 169 -1.76 15.42 12.15
CA TYR A 169 -2.13 14.06 12.49
C TYR A 169 -1.66 13.06 11.43
N LEU A 170 -1.90 13.34 10.15
CA LEU A 170 -1.50 12.47 9.03
C LEU A 170 -0.10 12.78 8.47
N SER A 171 0.64 13.73 9.04
CA SER A 171 1.96 14.16 8.53
C SER A 171 1.94 14.47 7.04
N LEU A 172 0.97 15.30 6.59
CA LEU A 172 0.74 15.60 5.18
C LEU A 172 1.69 16.66 4.59
N ASN A 173 2.62 17.19 5.38
CA ASN A 173 3.68 18.09 4.89
C ASN A 173 4.87 17.26 4.38
N ASP A 174 4.66 16.55 3.28
CA ASP A 174 5.57 15.59 2.70
C ASP A 174 5.44 15.62 1.17
N ASN A 175 6.44 15.10 0.46
CA ASN A 175 6.46 15.00 -0.98
C ASN A 175 6.50 13.54 -1.42
N LEU A 176 5.84 13.25 -2.53
CA LEU A 176 5.95 12.01 -3.29
C LEU A 176 7.01 12.24 -4.37
N ILE A 177 7.97 11.36 -4.45
CA ILE A 177 9.01 11.37 -5.47
C ILE A 177 8.83 10.12 -6.32
N GLU A 178 8.80 10.30 -7.65
CA GLU A 178 8.71 9.22 -8.63
C GLU A 178 10.00 9.17 -9.44
N VAL A 179 10.63 7.99 -9.48
CA VAL A 179 11.93 7.79 -10.12
C VAL A 179 11.83 6.70 -11.17
N ASP A 180 12.15 7.00 -12.42
CA ASP A 180 12.33 5.99 -13.48
C ASP A 180 13.70 5.30 -13.31
N LEU A 181 13.67 3.99 -13.21
CA LEU A 181 14.85 3.17 -12.97
C LEU A 181 15.24 2.37 -14.21
N THR A 182 16.46 2.60 -14.68
CA THR A 182 17.03 1.74 -15.72
C THR A 182 17.19 0.31 -15.23
N PRO A 183 17.16 -0.71 -16.13
CA PRO A 183 17.19 -2.13 -15.74
C PRO A 183 18.40 -2.54 -14.89
N ASN A 184 19.51 -1.81 -14.95
CA ASN A 184 20.72 -2.06 -14.17
C ASN A 184 20.72 -1.41 -12.77
N ARG A 185 19.65 -0.67 -12.41
CA ARG A 185 19.49 -0.01 -11.11
C ARG A 185 18.38 -0.62 -10.28
N SER A 186 18.19 -1.92 -10.41
CA SER A 186 17.21 -2.67 -9.59
C SER A 186 17.49 -2.56 -8.08
N ASP A 187 18.72 -2.30 -7.68
CA ASP A 187 19.10 -1.99 -6.30
C ASP A 187 18.30 -0.83 -5.69
N CYS A 188 17.82 0.09 -6.51
CA CYS A 188 17.02 1.26 -6.10
C CYS A 188 15.48 1.01 -6.14
N LEU A 189 15.01 -0.22 -6.42
CA LEU A 189 13.57 -0.59 -6.35
C LEU A 189 13.09 -0.77 -4.90
N SER A 190 13.68 -0.02 -3.95
CA SER A 190 13.32 -0.02 -2.54
C SER A 190 13.81 1.25 -1.84
N ILE A 191 13.17 1.60 -0.71
CA ILE A 191 13.62 2.69 0.18
C ILE A 191 15.06 2.44 0.63
N LYS A 192 15.38 1.20 1.03
CA LYS A 192 16.74 0.80 1.43
C LYS A 192 17.78 1.07 0.33
N GLY A 193 17.46 0.76 -0.92
CA GLY A 193 18.35 0.99 -2.05
C GLY A 193 18.55 2.47 -2.34
N LEU A 194 17.46 3.23 -2.41
CA LEU A 194 17.50 4.67 -2.58
C LEU A 194 18.25 5.38 -1.44
N ALA A 195 18.06 4.91 -0.20
CA ALA A 195 18.76 5.46 0.96
C ALA A 195 20.28 5.23 0.87
N ARG A 196 20.72 4.06 0.40
CA ARG A 196 22.14 3.77 0.19
C ARG A 196 22.73 4.70 -0.87
N GLU A 197 22.04 4.89 -1.98
CA GLU A 197 22.48 5.80 -3.04
C GLU A 197 22.57 7.22 -2.53
N LEU A 198 21.51 7.74 -1.93
CA LEU A 198 21.50 9.11 -1.39
C LEU A 198 22.54 9.29 -0.28
N GLY A 199 22.78 8.27 0.54
CA GLY A 199 23.82 8.27 1.58
C GLY A 199 25.21 8.43 0.99
N VAL A 200 25.51 7.72 -0.10
CA VAL A 200 26.81 7.86 -0.83
C VAL A 200 26.94 9.25 -1.44
N LEU A 201 25.91 9.74 -2.13
CA LEU A 201 25.90 11.04 -2.78
C LEU A 201 26.06 12.19 -1.79
N SER A 202 25.37 12.10 -0.65
CA SER A 202 25.39 13.10 0.41
C SER A 202 26.56 12.93 1.40
N LYS A 203 27.32 11.82 1.30
CA LYS A 203 28.41 11.45 2.20
C LYS A 203 27.99 11.37 3.66
N ILE A 204 26.82 10.79 3.91
CA ILE A 204 26.29 10.55 5.24
C ILE A 204 25.95 9.05 5.43
N GLU A 205 25.96 8.62 6.68
CA GLU A 205 25.63 7.24 7.03
C GLU A 205 24.13 6.97 6.89
N VAL A 206 23.79 5.78 6.40
CA VAL A 206 22.40 5.28 6.36
C VAL A 206 22.07 4.64 7.69
N THR A 207 20.98 5.08 8.30
CA THR A 207 20.48 4.54 9.56
C THR A 207 19.36 3.56 9.26
N ALA A 208 19.68 2.27 9.14
CA ALA A 208 18.65 1.25 8.93
C ALA A 208 17.78 1.10 10.19
N PRO A 209 16.46 0.89 10.02
CA PRO A 209 15.60 0.51 11.14
C PRO A 209 16.10 -0.76 11.84
N VAL A 210 16.01 -0.77 13.16
CA VAL A 210 16.38 -1.97 13.94
C VAL A 210 15.28 -3.01 13.79
N ILE A 211 15.57 -4.10 13.09
CA ILE A 211 14.66 -5.24 12.94
C ILE A 211 14.98 -6.23 14.05
N ALA A 212 14.17 -6.23 15.12
CA ALA A 212 14.30 -7.17 16.20
C ALA A 212 13.89 -8.59 15.74
N ALA A 213 14.66 -9.60 16.17
CA ALA A 213 14.26 -10.98 15.96
C ALA A 213 12.97 -11.28 16.75
N VAL A 214 12.02 -11.93 16.08
CA VAL A 214 10.78 -12.40 16.71
C VAL A 214 10.88 -13.90 16.91
N GLU A 215 11.01 -14.31 18.17
CA GLU A 215 11.09 -15.73 18.54
C GLU A 215 9.77 -16.46 18.20
N PRO A 216 9.83 -17.71 17.72
CA PRO A 216 8.64 -18.51 17.48
C PRO A 216 7.86 -18.75 18.79
N GLN A 217 6.55 -18.54 18.74
CA GLN A 217 5.64 -18.82 19.87
C GLN A 217 4.94 -20.17 19.73
N ILE A 218 5.04 -20.79 18.56
CA ILE A 218 4.46 -22.09 18.23
C ILE A 218 5.53 -22.99 17.61
N SER A 219 5.35 -24.29 17.69
CA SER A 219 6.26 -25.31 17.15
C SER A 219 5.83 -25.84 15.76
N ASP A 220 4.82 -25.24 15.17
CA ASP A 220 4.31 -25.66 13.87
C ASP A 220 5.35 -25.44 12.77
N VAL A 221 5.59 -26.47 11.99
CA VAL A 221 6.54 -26.46 10.86
C VAL A 221 5.85 -27.02 9.62
N LEU A 222 5.95 -26.29 8.51
CA LEU A 222 5.58 -26.80 7.19
C LEU A 222 6.87 -27.24 6.46
N SER A 223 6.88 -28.46 5.95
CA SER A 223 8.03 -28.97 5.20
C SER A 223 8.21 -28.21 3.89
N VAL A 224 9.47 -27.91 3.56
CA VAL A 224 9.84 -27.26 2.30
C VAL A 224 10.92 -28.07 1.61
N THR A 225 10.68 -28.42 0.35
CA THR A 225 11.62 -29.11 -0.53
C THR A 225 11.99 -28.20 -1.69
N LEU A 226 13.27 -28.15 -2.06
CA LEU A 226 13.76 -27.38 -3.19
C LEU A 226 14.25 -28.35 -4.28
N SER A 227 13.34 -28.71 -5.20
CA SER A 227 13.63 -29.67 -6.29
C SER A 227 14.16 -29.00 -7.55
N ALA A 228 14.15 -27.65 -7.60
CA ALA A 228 14.60 -26.89 -8.77
C ALA A 228 16.10 -26.55 -8.77
N GLY A 229 16.87 -27.12 -7.86
CA GLY A 229 18.31 -26.88 -7.76
C GLY A 229 18.67 -25.41 -7.57
N SER A 230 19.54 -24.86 -8.43
CA SER A 230 19.99 -23.47 -8.34
C SER A 230 18.91 -22.44 -8.65
N ALA A 231 17.81 -22.80 -9.29
CA ALA A 231 16.73 -21.85 -9.61
C ALA A 231 16.05 -21.26 -8.35
N CYS A 232 16.06 -22.01 -7.23
CA CYS A 232 15.69 -21.53 -5.92
C CYS A 232 16.70 -22.05 -4.90
N SER A 233 17.70 -21.26 -4.59
CA SER A 233 18.75 -21.66 -3.65
C SER A 233 18.42 -21.41 -2.18
N ARG A 234 17.41 -20.57 -1.91
CA ARG A 234 16.96 -20.24 -0.56
C ARG A 234 15.46 -19.97 -0.51
N TYR A 235 14.79 -20.59 0.44
CA TYR A 235 13.38 -20.41 0.70
C TYR A 235 13.16 -20.39 2.22
N VAL A 236 12.57 -19.35 2.72
CA VAL A 236 12.24 -19.19 4.13
C VAL A 236 10.74 -19.12 4.26
N GLY A 237 10.18 -19.95 5.14
CA GLY A 237 8.75 -19.96 5.41
C GLY A 237 8.47 -19.83 6.91
N ARG A 238 7.35 -19.20 7.24
CA ARG A 238 6.86 -19.10 8.62
C ARG A 238 5.36 -19.37 8.67
N VAL A 239 4.97 -20.27 9.58
CA VAL A 239 3.56 -20.49 9.93
C VAL A 239 3.13 -19.40 10.91
N ILE A 240 2.04 -18.71 10.62
CA ILE A 240 1.41 -17.73 11.50
C ILE A 240 -0.06 -18.12 11.66
N LYS A 241 -0.50 -18.29 12.91
CA LYS A 241 -1.85 -18.76 13.24
C LYS A 241 -2.66 -17.70 13.98
N GLY A 242 -3.98 -17.80 13.83
CA GLY A 242 -4.94 -16.96 14.54
C GLY A 242 -4.92 -15.51 14.08
N ILE A 243 -4.68 -15.25 12.79
CA ILE A 243 -4.80 -13.91 12.23
C ILE A 243 -6.27 -13.51 12.12
N ASP A 244 -6.54 -12.23 12.29
CA ASP A 244 -7.82 -11.60 12.02
C ASP A 244 -7.68 -10.72 10.77
N ILE A 245 -8.04 -11.28 9.62
CA ILE A 245 -7.93 -10.62 8.33
C ILE A 245 -8.88 -9.42 8.18
N ALA A 246 -9.95 -9.37 8.97
CA ALA A 246 -10.88 -8.26 8.97
C ALA A 246 -10.34 -7.03 9.73
N LYS A 247 -9.27 -7.20 10.49
CA LYS A 247 -8.65 -6.12 11.24
C LYS A 247 -7.87 -5.22 10.28
N PRO A 248 -8.17 -3.92 10.22
CA PRO A 248 -7.49 -3.01 9.32
C PRO A 248 -6.00 -2.87 9.67
N SER A 249 -5.19 -2.64 8.66
CA SER A 249 -3.79 -2.26 8.85
C SER A 249 -3.67 -0.98 9.67
N PRO A 250 -2.61 -0.80 10.48
CA PRO A 250 -2.37 0.45 11.18
C PRO A 250 -2.26 1.63 10.20
N LEU A 251 -2.72 2.81 10.59
CA LEU A 251 -2.74 3.99 9.73
C LEU A 251 -1.38 4.31 9.12
N TRP A 252 -0.30 4.20 9.91
CA TRP A 252 1.06 4.47 9.42
C TRP A 252 1.44 3.56 8.24
N LEU A 253 1.00 2.29 8.26
CA LEU A 253 1.26 1.32 7.19
C LEU A 253 0.43 1.67 5.95
N GLN A 254 -0.87 1.94 6.13
CA GLN A 254 -1.76 2.39 5.05
C GLN A 254 -1.21 3.65 4.36
N GLU A 255 -0.76 4.65 5.13
CA GLU A 255 -0.21 5.89 4.60
C GLU A 255 1.10 5.68 3.83
N LYS A 256 2.03 4.85 4.33
CA LYS A 256 3.27 4.52 3.60
C LYS A 256 2.97 3.84 2.26
N LEU A 257 2.03 2.89 2.22
CA LEU A 257 1.61 2.23 0.98
C LEU A 257 0.91 3.20 0.03
N ARG A 258 -0.07 3.97 0.52
CA ARG A 258 -0.78 4.97 -0.28
C ARG A 258 0.19 5.95 -0.95
N ARG A 259 1.17 6.45 -0.20
CA ARG A 259 2.21 7.35 -0.71
C ARG A 259 3.17 6.68 -1.69
N SER A 260 3.17 5.37 -1.75
CA SER A 260 3.92 4.59 -2.76
C SER A 260 3.03 4.14 -3.93
N GLY A 261 1.81 4.67 -4.03
CA GLY A 261 0.87 4.31 -5.09
C GLY A 261 0.21 2.94 -4.91
N ILE A 262 0.28 2.36 -3.72
CA ILE A 262 -0.28 1.03 -3.40
C ILE A 262 -1.52 1.19 -2.55
N ARG A 263 -2.64 0.61 -3.00
CA ARG A 263 -3.87 0.56 -2.22
C ARG A 263 -3.75 -0.47 -1.09
N SER A 264 -4.11 -0.08 0.13
CA SER A 264 -4.28 -1.02 1.26
C SER A 264 -5.44 -1.97 0.96
N ILE A 265 -5.24 -3.27 1.19
CA ILE A 265 -6.21 -4.33 0.93
C ILE A 265 -6.59 -5.03 2.25
N ASP A 266 -5.64 -5.68 2.87
CA ASP A 266 -5.74 -6.33 4.17
C ASP A 266 -4.35 -6.37 4.84
N ALA A 267 -4.31 -6.65 6.13
CA ALA A 267 -3.07 -6.56 6.91
C ALA A 267 -1.97 -7.53 6.40
N VAL A 268 -2.31 -8.67 5.81
CA VAL A 268 -1.33 -9.64 5.30
C VAL A 268 -0.69 -9.11 4.02
N VAL A 269 -1.51 -8.70 3.06
CA VAL A 269 -1.06 -8.14 1.77
C VAL A 269 -0.30 -6.83 2.00
N ASP A 270 -0.79 -5.97 2.90
CA ASP A 270 -0.16 -4.70 3.22
C ASP A 270 1.24 -4.87 3.82
N VAL A 271 1.43 -5.84 4.72
CA VAL A 271 2.76 -6.16 5.29
C VAL A 271 3.71 -6.66 4.18
N THR A 272 3.25 -7.52 3.28
CA THR A 272 4.11 -8.01 2.18
C THR A 272 4.48 -6.88 1.22
N ASN A 273 3.56 -5.98 0.90
CA ASN A 273 3.81 -4.79 0.08
C ASN A 273 4.74 -3.79 0.79
N TYR A 274 4.57 -3.61 2.10
CA TYR A 274 5.47 -2.75 2.88
C TYR A 274 6.93 -3.25 2.82
N VAL A 275 7.14 -4.56 3.05
CA VAL A 275 8.48 -5.17 2.95
C VAL A 275 9.05 -5.06 1.54
N LEU A 276 8.19 -5.23 0.52
CA LEU A 276 8.57 -5.05 -0.88
C LEU A 276 9.11 -3.64 -1.15
N ILE A 277 8.41 -2.60 -0.70
CA ILE A 277 8.81 -1.20 -0.94
C ILE A 277 9.98 -0.80 -0.03
N GLU A 278 9.97 -1.19 1.24
CA GLU A 278 11.03 -0.80 2.17
C GLU A 278 12.36 -1.49 1.87
N LEU A 279 12.33 -2.82 1.68
CA LEU A 279 13.54 -3.65 1.57
C LEU A 279 13.79 -4.19 0.17
N GLY A 280 12.81 -4.11 -0.74
CA GLY A 280 12.88 -4.68 -2.08
C GLY A 280 12.68 -6.19 -2.15
N GLN A 281 12.29 -6.84 -1.04
CA GLN A 281 12.07 -8.28 -0.98
C GLN A 281 10.60 -8.61 -1.24
N PRO A 282 10.26 -9.20 -2.41
CA PRO A 282 8.92 -9.72 -2.62
C PRO A 282 8.64 -10.86 -1.63
N MET A 283 7.44 -10.86 -1.08
CA MET A 283 6.94 -11.90 -0.19
C MET A 283 5.58 -12.39 -0.66
N HIS A 284 5.20 -13.59 -0.26
CA HIS A 284 3.88 -14.14 -0.53
C HIS A 284 3.30 -14.79 0.73
N ALA A 285 1.97 -14.83 0.81
CA ALA A 285 1.26 -15.50 1.89
C ALA A 285 0.25 -16.48 1.28
N PHE A 286 0.33 -17.73 1.71
CA PHE A 286 -0.62 -18.77 1.37
C PHE A 286 -1.61 -18.97 2.53
N ASP A 287 -2.86 -19.24 2.24
CA ASP A 287 -3.81 -19.78 3.22
C ASP A 287 -3.34 -21.20 3.62
N LEU A 288 -2.91 -21.35 4.88
CA LEU A 288 -2.32 -22.61 5.36
C LEU A 288 -3.29 -23.79 5.23
N ALA A 289 -4.59 -23.55 5.39
CA ALA A 289 -5.63 -24.59 5.29
C ALA A 289 -5.80 -25.12 3.84
N LYS A 290 -5.28 -24.40 2.85
CA LYS A 290 -5.36 -24.77 1.42
C LYS A 290 -4.08 -25.44 0.89
N ILE A 291 -3.08 -25.62 1.74
CA ILE A 291 -1.85 -26.32 1.39
C ILE A 291 -2.00 -27.81 1.72
N ASN A 292 -1.77 -28.68 0.75
CA ASN A 292 -1.82 -30.12 0.91
C ASN A 292 -0.40 -30.71 1.09
N GLY A 293 -0.10 -31.22 2.28
CA GLY A 293 1.23 -31.72 2.60
C GLY A 293 2.24 -30.59 2.86
N GLY A 294 3.31 -30.54 2.08
CA GLY A 294 4.38 -29.54 2.19
C GLY A 294 4.60 -28.76 0.92
N ILE A 295 5.44 -27.74 0.98
CA ILE A 295 5.85 -26.96 -0.18
C ILE A 295 6.98 -27.67 -0.93
N ASN A 296 6.87 -27.68 -2.26
CA ASN A 296 7.95 -28.09 -3.15
C ASN A 296 8.18 -27.01 -4.24
N VAL A 297 9.34 -26.40 -4.22
CA VAL A 297 9.75 -25.48 -5.30
C VAL A 297 10.40 -26.29 -6.39
N ARG A 298 9.74 -26.35 -7.55
CA ARG A 298 10.13 -27.20 -8.71
C ARG A 298 9.84 -26.51 -10.03
N LEU A 299 10.27 -27.10 -11.12
CA LEU A 299 9.76 -26.74 -12.44
C LEU A 299 8.34 -27.30 -12.63
N ALA A 300 7.56 -26.63 -13.47
CA ALA A 300 6.22 -27.08 -13.81
C ALA A 300 6.23 -28.42 -14.54
N ASN A 301 5.19 -29.23 -14.34
CA ASN A 301 4.98 -30.45 -15.10
C ASN A 301 4.37 -30.13 -16.48
N ALA A 302 4.53 -31.06 -17.43
CA ALA A 302 3.87 -30.94 -18.73
C ALA A 302 2.35 -30.79 -18.59
N LYS A 303 1.77 -29.79 -19.25
CA LYS A 303 0.33 -29.50 -19.24
C LYS A 303 -0.25 -29.16 -17.84
N GLU A 304 0.58 -28.75 -16.93
CA GLU A 304 0.11 -28.29 -15.62
C GLU A 304 -0.61 -26.95 -15.78
N GLU A 305 -1.80 -26.83 -15.20
CA GLU A 305 -2.61 -25.62 -15.26
C GLU A 305 -2.61 -24.89 -13.91
N LEU A 306 -2.73 -23.56 -13.96
CA LEU A 306 -2.85 -22.72 -12.78
C LEU A 306 -3.81 -21.56 -13.07
N THR A 307 -4.77 -21.32 -12.18
CA THR A 307 -5.55 -20.09 -12.17
C THR A 307 -4.84 -19.09 -11.27
N LEU A 308 -4.49 -17.94 -11.81
CA LEU A 308 -3.74 -16.90 -11.13
C LEU A 308 -4.66 -15.96 -10.31
N LEU A 309 -4.08 -15.14 -9.44
CA LEU A 309 -4.81 -14.15 -8.63
C LEU A 309 -5.60 -13.10 -9.43
N ASN A 310 -5.27 -12.92 -10.71
CA ASN A 310 -5.98 -12.04 -11.65
C ASN A 310 -7.03 -12.78 -12.50
N ASP A 311 -7.47 -13.96 -12.06
CA ASP A 311 -8.44 -14.86 -12.72
C ASP A 311 -7.96 -15.44 -14.07
N GLN A 312 -6.73 -15.15 -14.49
CA GLN A 312 -6.17 -15.71 -15.72
C GLN A 312 -5.84 -17.18 -15.51
N LYS A 313 -6.44 -18.05 -16.33
CA LYS A 313 -6.06 -19.48 -16.40
C LYS A 313 -4.93 -19.67 -17.40
N VAL A 314 -3.82 -20.26 -16.94
CA VAL A 314 -2.62 -20.50 -17.76
C VAL A 314 -2.26 -21.98 -17.76
N GLU A 315 -1.81 -22.49 -18.93
CA GLU A 315 -1.06 -23.73 -19.02
C GLU A 315 0.41 -23.41 -18.82
N LEU A 316 1.02 -24.00 -17.79
CA LEU A 316 2.40 -23.73 -17.41
C LEU A 316 3.38 -24.38 -18.38
N LYS A 317 4.40 -23.63 -18.78
CA LYS A 317 5.52 -24.16 -19.57
C LYS A 317 6.46 -24.93 -18.64
N GLU A 318 7.04 -26.03 -19.12
CA GLU A 318 7.89 -26.93 -18.34
C GLU A 318 9.16 -26.27 -17.77
N ASP A 319 9.54 -25.11 -18.30
CA ASP A 319 10.66 -24.31 -17.81
C ASP A 319 10.23 -23.19 -16.83
N THR A 320 8.96 -23.17 -16.43
CA THR A 320 8.44 -22.22 -15.42
C THR A 320 8.70 -22.75 -14.02
N LEU A 321 9.34 -21.94 -13.20
CA LEU A 321 9.51 -22.23 -11.77
C LEU A 321 8.18 -22.05 -11.03
N VAL A 322 7.78 -23.05 -10.26
CA VAL A 322 6.54 -23.03 -9.48
C VAL A 322 6.80 -23.33 -8.01
N ILE A 323 5.96 -22.78 -7.17
CA ILE A 323 5.76 -23.20 -5.79
C ILE A 323 4.57 -24.15 -5.83
N ALA A 324 4.76 -25.37 -5.41
CA ALA A 324 3.77 -26.44 -5.49
C ALA A 324 3.59 -27.15 -4.14
N ASP A 325 2.50 -27.86 -4.02
CA ASP A 325 2.27 -28.84 -2.96
C ASP A 325 2.02 -30.24 -3.55
N GLU A 326 1.45 -31.15 -2.76
CA GLU A 326 1.12 -32.51 -3.25
C GLU A 326 -0.03 -32.54 -4.28
N SER A 327 -0.83 -31.49 -4.35
CA SER A 327 -1.97 -31.38 -5.27
C SER A 327 -1.58 -30.75 -6.62
N GLY A 328 -0.52 -29.95 -6.68
CA GLY A 328 -0.08 -29.27 -7.89
C GLY A 328 0.56 -27.90 -7.64
N ALA A 329 0.66 -27.07 -8.68
CA ALA A 329 1.20 -25.73 -8.60
C ALA A 329 0.27 -24.80 -7.82
N LEU A 330 0.82 -24.08 -6.82
CA LEU A 330 0.14 -23.08 -6.02
C LEU A 330 0.43 -21.65 -6.50
N ALA A 331 1.61 -21.43 -7.09
CA ALA A 331 2.05 -20.13 -7.57
C ALA A 331 3.11 -20.28 -8.68
N MET A 332 3.20 -19.29 -9.56
CA MET A 332 4.37 -19.06 -10.39
C MET A 332 5.42 -18.35 -9.54
N ALA A 333 6.50 -19.04 -9.20
CA ALA A 333 7.54 -18.55 -8.30
C ALA A 333 8.12 -17.21 -8.77
N GLY A 334 8.12 -16.23 -7.89
CA GLY A 334 8.63 -14.88 -8.17
C GLY A 334 7.81 -14.06 -9.16
N ILE A 335 6.63 -14.53 -9.58
CA ILE A 335 5.79 -13.85 -10.57
C ILE A 335 4.41 -13.54 -9.98
N MET A 336 3.58 -14.57 -9.74
CA MET A 336 2.22 -14.36 -9.27
C MET A 336 1.67 -15.59 -8.54
N GLY A 337 0.96 -15.38 -7.45
CA GLY A 337 0.24 -16.42 -6.72
C GLY A 337 -0.92 -17.01 -7.49
N GLY A 338 -1.34 -18.21 -7.11
CA GLY A 338 -2.55 -18.86 -7.59
C GLY A 338 -3.76 -18.55 -6.73
N GLU A 339 -4.94 -18.51 -7.35
CA GLU A 339 -6.23 -18.23 -6.70
C GLU A 339 -6.56 -19.27 -5.62
N ALA A 340 -6.35 -20.55 -5.91
CA ALA A 340 -6.75 -21.65 -5.04
C ALA A 340 -6.12 -21.61 -3.65
N SER A 341 -4.88 -21.11 -3.52
CA SER A 341 -4.13 -20.99 -2.27
C SER A 341 -4.13 -19.59 -1.67
N ALA A 342 -4.86 -18.65 -2.28
CA ALA A 342 -4.88 -17.25 -1.87
C ALA A 342 -5.49 -17.05 -0.48
N VAL A 343 -4.99 -16.05 0.23
CA VAL A 343 -5.59 -15.50 1.45
C VAL A 343 -6.96 -14.90 1.10
N THR A 344 -7.95 -15.14 1.93
CA THR A 344 -9.33 -14.64 1.78
C THR A 344 -9.84 -14.09 3.10
N SER A 345 -11.00 -13.46 3.10
CA SER A 345 -11.67 -12.97 4.33
C SER A 345 -11.96 -14.05 5.37
N ALA A 346 -11.89 -15.34 5.00
CA ALA A 346 -12.08 -16.47 5.90
C ALA A 346 -10.77 -17.08 6.43
N THR A 347 -9.61 -16.61 5.94
CA THR A 347 -8.31 -17.13 6.32
C THR A 347 -7.98 -16.78 7.77
N GLN A 348 -7.56 -17.77 8.54
CA GLN A 348 -7.13 -17.62 9.94
C GLN A 348 -5.66 -17.95 10.16
N ASP A 349 -5.11 -18.83 9.35
CA ASP A 349 -3.72 -19.27 9.45
C ASP A 349 -3.05 -19.11 8.09
N ILE A 350 -1.82 -18.62 8.07
CA ILE A 350 -1.04 -18.41 6.84
C ILE A 350 0.30 -19.09 6.91
N PHE A 351 0.81 -19.44 5.72
CA PHE A 351 2.21 -19.72 5.50
C PHE A 351 2.83 -18.54 4.75
N LEU A 352 3.69 -17.79 5.45
CA LEU A 352 4.37 -16.63 4.90
C LEU A 352 5.68 -17.07 4.25
N GLU A 353 5.91 -16.65 3.01
CA GLU A 353 7.07 -16.97 2.19
C GLU A 353 7.99 -15.77 2.02
N SER A 354 9.30 -16.02 2.09
CA SER A 354 10.35 -15.15 1.56
C SER A 354 11.41 -16.00 0.91
N ALA A 355 11.63 -15.84 -0.40
CA ALA A 355 12.52 -16.71 -1.18
C ALA A 355 13.52 -15.93 -2.01
N PHE A 356 14.60 -16.60 -2.39
CA PHE A 356 15.51 -16.16 -3.43
C PHE A 356 15.31 -17.03 -4.66
N PHE A 357 14.93 -16.42 -5.76
CA PHE A 357 14.85 -17.06 -7.07
C PHE A 357 15.96 -16.53 -7.97
N GLU A 358 16.66 -17.43 -8.64
CA GLU A 358 17.73 -17.06 -9.56
C GLU A 358 17.18 -16.15 -10.68
N PRO A 359 17.75 -14.96 -10.89
CA PRO A 359 17.24 -14.00 -11.87
C PRO A 359 17.04 -14.59 -13.27
N ILE A 360 17.96 -15.44 -13.73
CA ILE A 360 17.86 -16.10 -15.05
C ILE A 360 16.66 -17.05 -15.13
N ALA A 361 16.27 -17.67 -14.02
CA ALA A 361 15.11 -18.56 -13.99
C ALA A 361 13.79 -17.77 -14.10
N ILE A 362 13.76 -16.50 -13.70
CA ILE A 362 12.57 -15.65 -13.73
C ILE A 362 12.55 -14.75 -14.98
N ALA A 363 13.71 -14.36 -15.50
CA ALA A 363 13.84 -13.40 -16.59
C ALA A 363 13.01 -13.79 -17.82
N GLY A 364 12.11 -12.89 -18.23
CA GLY A 364 11.23 -13.06 -19.39
C GLY A 364 10.06 -14.03 -19.19
N ARG A 365 9.99 -14.78 -18.08
CA ARG A 365 8.89 -15.73 -17.83
C ARG A 365 7.55 -15.03 -17.68
N ALA A 366 7.46 -13.99 -16.84
CA ALA A 366 6.24 -13.22 -16.69
C ALA A 366 5.70 -12.75 -18.04
N ARG A 367 6.53 -12.13 -18.87
CA ARG A 367 6.15 -11.64 -20.20
C ARG A 367 5.67 -12.75 -21.14
N SER A 368 6.19 -13.97 -21.00
CA SER A 368 5.76 -15.11 -21.83
C SER A 368 4.32 -15.56 -21.54
N TYR A 369 3.72 -15.08 -20.45
CA TYR A 369 2.31 -15.25 -20.06
C TYR A 369 1.49 -13.95 -20.17
N GLY A 370 2.09 -12.88 -20.72
CA GLY A 370 1.45 -11.57 -20.78
C GLY A 370 1.36 -10.85 -19.42
N LEU A 371 2.21 -11.26 -18.47
CA LEU A 371 2.23 -10.72 -17.11
C LEU A 371 3.38 -9.73 -16.92
N HIS A 372 3.14 -8.78 -16.04
CA HIS A 372 4.13 -7.86 -15.52
C HIS A 372 3.78 -7.53 -14.07
N THR A 373 4.63 -7.90 -13.11
CA THR A 373 4.36 -7.71 -11.68
C THR A 373 5.56 -7.09 -10.99
N ASP A 374 5.31 -6.39 -9.88
CA ASP A 374 6.36 -5.83 -9.02
C ASP A 374 7.34 -6.89 -8.52
N SER A 375 6.84 -8.11 -8.28
CA SER A 375 7.64 -9.26 -7.89
C SER A 375 8.57 -9.69 -9.02
N SER A 376 8.02 -9.97 -10.21
CA SER A 376 8.83 -10.40 -11.37
C SER A 376 9.85 -9.35 -11.79
N HIS A 377 9.47 -8.06 -11.71
CA HIS A 377 10.35 -6.93 -12.02
C HIS A 377 11.60 -6.91 -11.13
N ARG A 378 11.45 -7.23 -9.84
CA ARG A 378 12.58 -7.30 -8.90
C ARG A 378 13.41 -8.58 -9.06
N PHE A 379 12.76 -9.73 -9.11
CA PHE A 379 13.49 -11.00 -9.22
C PHE A 379 14.26 -11.14 -10.54
N GLU A 380 13.67 -10.77 -11.68
CA GLU A 380 14.35 -10.88 -12.98
C GLU A 380 15.58 -9.99 -13.11
N ARG A 381 15.70 -8.95 -12.27
CA ARG A 381 16.82 -8.01 -12.25
C ARG A 381 17.82 -8.26 -11.13
N GLY A 382 17.61 -9.28 -10.34
CA GLY A 382 18.51 -9.62 -9.23
C GLY A 382 18.41 -8.69 -8.04
N HIS A 383 17.29 -7.96 -7.86
CA HIS A 383 17.01 -7.22 -6.64
C HIS A 383 16.55 -8.17 -5.55
N THR A 384 17.45 -8.95 -5.05
CA THR A 384 17.23 -9.80 -3.89
C THR A 384 18.53 -9.90 -3.15
N THR A 385 18.53 -9.27 -2.09
CA THR A 385 19.37 -9.28 -0.90
C THR A 385 20.59 -10.18 -0.84
N ASN A 386 21.65 -9.54 -0.59
CA ASN A 386 22.66 -10.05 0.35
C ASN A 386 22.32 -9.58 1.76
#